data_5477933b5194dd533df9841043e61e90
#
_entry.id   5477933b5194dd533df9841043e61e90
#
_cell.length_a   1.000
_cell.length_b   1.000
_cell.length_c   1.000
_cell.angle_alpha   90.00
_cell.angle_beta   90.00
_cell.angle_gamma   90.00
#
_symmetry.space_group_name_H-M   'P 1'
#
loop_
_entity.id
_entity.type
_entity.pdbx_description
1 polymer ?
#
loop_
_entity_poly.entity_id
_entity_poly.type
_entity_poly.pdbx_seq_one_letter_code
_entity_poly.pdbx_strand_id
1 'polypeptide(L)'
;MSPRRIVYPTPAALITCLDEGGRPNIITLAEVAHPCIANPTMMMLAIAPERYSNGLIRRTREFVVNFPTADLVEKVDGCGCVSGRDVDKFERFSLTPLPACHVKPPLIKECPVNVECVLKSVRPIGYHDFFMGEVVAVHVDEDVLDERGGIIPEKLNPLIFVLGEYWNVGRRLGRHGFSRGKR
;
A
#
# COMPACT_ATOMS: atom_id res chain seq x y z
N MET A 1 1.89 30.10 -7.75
CA MET A 1 1.67 28.69 -8.14
C MET A 1 0.28 28.28 -7.72
N SER A 2 -0.45 27.55 -8.57
CA SER A 2 -1.67 26.90 -8.10
C SER A 2 -1.33 25.77 -7.11
N PRO A 3 -2.19 25.50 -6.11
CA PRO A 3 -1.98 24.40 -5.15
C PRO A 3 -1.87 23.07 -5.92
N ARG A 4 -0.79 22.33 -5.66
CA ARG A 4 -0.54 21.02 -6.27
C ARG A 4 -0.05 20.07 -5.18
N ARG A 5 0.09 18.79 -5.53
CA ARG A 5 0.75 17.81 -4.66
C ARG A 5 2.16 18.30 -4.29
N ILE A 6 2.43 18.51 -2.98
CA ILE A 6 3.68 19.07 -2.47
C ILE A 6 4.30 18.25 -1.33
N VAL A 7 3.65 17.17 -0.91
CA VAL A 7 4.19 16.28 0.13
C VAL A 7 4.87 15.08 -0.53
N TYR A 8 6.17 14.95 -0.32
CA TYR A 8 7.01 13.91 -0.90
C TYR A 8 8.08 13.46 0.10
N PRO A 9 8.60 12.23 -0.01
CA PRO A 9 8.08 11.13 -0.83
C PRO A 9 6.79 10.56 -0.23
N THR A 10 5.99 9.89 -1.07
CA THR A 10 4.89 9.03 -0.63
C THR A 10 5.24 7.57 -0.93
N PRO A 11 4.70 6.58 -0.22
CA PRO A 11 4.86 5.19 -0.62
C PRO A 11 4.18 4.95 -1.97
N ALA A 12 4.68 4.00 -2.74
CA ALA A 12 3.90 3.38 -3.81
C ALA A 12 3.40 2.04 -3.28
N ALA A 13 2.08 1.81 -3.28
CA ALA A 13 1.49 0.58 -2.74
C ALA A 13 0.49 -0.04 -3.71
N LEU A 14 0.38 -1.37 -3.67
CA LEU A 14 -0.64 -2.15 -4.36
C LEU A 14 -1.74 -2.50 -3.38
N ILE A 15 -2.96 -2.03 -3.63
CA ILE A 15 -4.09 -2.34 -2.77
C ILE A 15 -4.93 -3.43 -3.41
N THR A 16 -5.08 -4.56 -2.74
CA THR A 16 -5.95 -5.65 -3.19
C THR A 16 -7.33 -5.55 -2.56
N CYS A 17 -8.34 -5.87 -3.34
CA CYS A 17 -9.74 -5.95 -2.96
C CYS A 17 -10.43 -7.02 -3.82
N LEU A 18 -11.69 -7.38 -3.49
CA LEU A 18 -12.47 -8.34 -4.27
C LEU A 18 -13.60 -7.64 -5.03
N ASP A 19 -13.95 -8.17 -6.21
CA ASP A 19 -15.19 -7.82 -6.88
C ASP A 19 -16.39 -8.62 -6.32
N GLU A 20 -17.59 -8.41 -6.88
CA GLU A 20 -18.82 -9.06 -6.42
C GLU A 20 -18.79 -10.58 -6.63
N GLY A 21 -18.04 -11.06 -7.60
CA GLY A 21 -17.84 -12.48 -7.87
C GLY A 21 -16.74 -13.13 -7.03
N GLY A 22 -16.07 -12.33 -6.16
CA GLY A 22 -14.94 -12.80 -5.37
C GLY A 22 -13.61 -12.81 -6.13
N ARG A 23 -13.56 -12.22 -7.35
CA ARG A 23 -12.33 -12.11 -8.13
C ARG A 23 -11.44 -11.01 -7.56
N PRO A 24 -10.14 -11.28 -7.35
CA PRO A 24 -9.20 -10.28 -6.86
C PRO A 24 -8.97 -9.15 -7.86
N ASN A 25 -8.84 -7.93 -7.34
CA ASN A 25 -8.45 -6.75 -8.11
C ASN A 25 -7.36 -5.97 -7.38
N ILE A 26 -6.55 -5.22 -8.12
CA ILE A 26 -5.44 -4.42 -7.62
C ILE A 26 -5.62 -2.96 -8.06
N ILE A 27 -5.30 -2.01 -7.18
CA ILE A 27 -5.09 -0.60 -7.53
C ILE A 27 -3.75 -0.12 -6.98
N THR A 28 -3.00 0.61 -7.79
CA THR A 28 -1.78 1.30 -7.35
C THR A 28 -2.14 2.64 -6.73
N LEU A 29 -1.65 2.89 -5.54
CA LEU A 29 -1.85 4.15 -4.83
C LEU A 29 -0.53 4.71 -4.28
N ALA A 30 -0.41 6.03 -4.33
CA ALA A 30 0.61 6.80 -3.64
C ALA A 30 0.03 7.54 -2.41
N GLU A 31 -1.28 7.68 -2.34
CA GLU A 31 -1.99 8.31 -1.22
C GLU A 31 -2.33 7.28 -0.14
N VAL A 32 -1.29 6.78 0.55
CA VAL A 32 -1.37 5.81 1.64
C VAL A 32 -0.65 6.37 2.86
N ALA A 33 -1.29 6.31 4.03
CA ALA A 33 -0.72 6.82 5.27
C ALA A 33 -1.17 6.04 6.50
N HIS A 34 -0.41 6.16 7.61
CA HIS A 34 -0.76 5.69 8.95
C HIS A 34 -1.28 6.87 9.80
N PRO A 35 -2.57 7.16 9.84
CA PRO A 35 -3.10 8.24 10.67
C PRO A 35 -3.07 7.92 12.17
N CYS A 36 -3.02 6.64 12.54
CA CYS A 36 -2.87 6.18 13.92
C CYS A 36 -1.98 4.92 13.95
N ILE A 37 -0.91 4.96 14.76
CA ILE A 37 0.06 3.87 14.92
C ILE A 37 -0.11 3.09 16.23
N ALA A 38 -1.11 3.45 17.02
CA ALA A 38 -1.41 2.83 18.31
C ALA A 38 -2.82 2.21 18.26
N ASN A 39 -3.34 1.78 19.39
CA ASN A 39 -4.61 1.06 19.50
C ASN A 39 -5.85 1.96 19.26
N PRO A 40 -6.64 1.75 18.19
CA PRO A 40 -6.38 0.82 17.08
C PRO A 40 -5.34 1.38 16.10
N THR A 41 -4.56 0.50 15.48
CA THR A 41 -3.71 0.89 14.36
C THR A 41 -4.56 1.09 13.12
N MET A 42 -4.37 2.22 12.42
CA MET A 42 -5.21 2.60 11.29
C MET A 42 -4.38 2.87 10.04
N MET A 43 -4.89 2.43 8.89
CA MET A 43 -4.43 2.82 7.56
C MET A 43 -5.41 3.77 6.90
N MET A 44 -4.90 4.74 6.15
CA MET A 44 -5.69 5.63 5.31
C MET A 44 -5.30 5.44 3.84
N LEU A 45 -6.32 5.35 2.98
CA LEU A 45 -6.18 5.38 1.53
C LEU A 45 -7.00 6.55 0.98
N ALA A 46 -6.48 7.29 -0.01
CA ALA A 46 -7.29 8.24 -0.75
C ALA A 46 -7.52 7.71 -2.18
N ILE A 47 -8.76 7.42 -2.52
CA ILE A 47 -9.16 6.80 -3.78
C ILE A 47 -10.21 7.68 -4.47
N ALA A 48 -9.96 8.09 -5.71
CA ALA A 48 -10.94 8.85 -6.48
C ALA A 48 -12.23 8.01 -6.75
N PRO A 49 -13.43 8.62 -6.69
CA PRO A 49 -14.71 7.91 -6.77
C PRO A 49 -14.89 7.09 -8.05
N GLU A 50 -14.33 7.54 -9.17
CA GLU A 50 -14.41 6.86 -10.47
C GLU A 50 -13.56 5.58 -10.57
N ARG A 51 -12.61 5.38 -9.64
CA ARG A 51 -11.77 4.18 -9.65
C ARG A 51 -12.58 2.94 -9.28
N TYR A 52 -12.39 1.87 -10.04
CA TYR A 52 -13.10 0.61 -9.84
C TYR A 52 -12.99 0.09 -8.40
N SER A 53 -11.79 0.13 -7.82
CA SER A 53 -11.54 -0.31 -6.46
C SER A 53 -12.28 0.52 -5.38
N ASN A 54 -12.64 1.80 -5.66
CA ASN A 54 -13.42 2.60 -4.72
C ASN A 54 -14.75 1.92 -4.38
N GLY A 55 -15.53 1.56 -5.40
CA GLY A 55 -16.80 0.86 -5.22
C GLY A 55 -16.64 -0.53 -4.61
N LEU A 56 -15.58 -1.27 -4.99
CA LEU A 56 -15.31 -2.61 -4.47
C LEU A 56 -15.05 -2.58 -2.97
N ILE A 57 -14.12 -1.74 -2.51
CA ILE A 57 -13.76 -1.65 -1.07
C ILE A 57 -14.94 -1.12 -0.23
N ARG A 58 -15.77 -0.22 -0.77
CA ARG A 58 -16.99 0.23 -0.07
C ARG A 58 -17.94 -0.91 0.22
N ARG A 59 -18.11 -1.83 -0.74
CA ARG A 59 -19.03 -2.98 -0.62
C ARG A 59 -18.48 -4.09 0.23
N THR A 60 -17.25 -4.53 -0.05
CA THR A 60 -16.63 -5.67 0.64
C THR A 60 -16.16 -5.35 2.05
N ARG A 61 -15.88 -4.08 2.32
CA ARG A 61 -15.40 -3.57 3.62
C ARG A 61 -14.03 -4.11 4.04
N GLU A 62 -13.28 -4.68 3.12
CA GLU A 62 -11.98 -5.31 3.34
C GLU A 62 -11.00 -4.95 2.24
N PHE A 63 -9.72 -4.82 2.58
CA PHE A 63 -8.63 -4.62 1.63
C PHE A 63 -7.29 -5.03 2.25
N VAL A 64 -6.29 -5.27 1.40
CA VAL A 64 -4.91 -5.44 1.84
C VAL A 64 -4.03 -4.36 1.21
N VAL A 65 -3.14 -3.76 2.00
CA VAL A 65 -2.10 -2.85 1.53
C VAL A 65 -0.81 -3.64 1.39
N ASN A 66 -0.33 -3.80 0.15
CA ASN A 66 0.88 -4.53 -0.15
C ASN A 66 1.96 -3.53 -0.55
N PHE A 67 3.11 -3.56 0.14
CA PHE A 67 4.24 -2.65 -0.10
C PHE A 67 5.29 -3.36 -0.96
N PRO A 68 5.44 -2.94 -2.24
CA PRO A 68 6.38 -3.54 -3.17
C PRO A 68 7.81 -3.06 -2.92
N THR A 69 8.79 -3.88 -3.34
CA THR A 69 10.17 -3.46 -3.53
C THR A 69 10.33 -2.60 -4.79
N ALA A 70 11.44 -1.87 -4.92
CA ALA A 70 11.74 -1.09 -6.11
C ALA A 70 11.88 -1.95 -7.38
N ASP A 71 12.22 -3.23 -7.24
CA ASP A 71 12.35 -4.18 -8.36
C ASP A 71 11.00 -4.50 -9.03
N LEU A 72 9.89 -4.21 -8.34
CA LEU A 72 8.54 -4.41 -8.88
C LEU A 72 7.98 -3.18 -9.62
N VAL A 73 8.78 -2.14 -9.86
CA VAL A 73 8.31 -0.85 -10.38
C VAL A 73 7.47 -0.97 -11.64
N GLU A 74 7.86 -1.79 -12.62
CA GLU A 74 7.11 -1.99 -13.86
C GLU A 74 5.73 -2.61 -13.63
N LYS A 75 5.63 -3.57 -12.71
CA LYS A 75 4.37 -4.20 -12.33
C LYS A 75 3.46 -3.23 -11.58
N VAL A 76 4.05 -2.41 -10.70
CA VAL A 76 3.33 -1.39 -9.91
C VAL A 76 2.75 -0.31 -10.83
N ASP A 77 3.56 0.21 -11.76
CA ASP A 77 3.11 1.18 -12.76
C ASP A 77 2.03 0.58 -13.65
N GLY A 78 2.28 -0.61 -14.21
CA GLY A 78 1.32 -1.32 -15.05
C GLY A 78 -0.04 -1.53 -14.37
N CYS A 79 -0.06 -1.93 -13.09
CA CYS A 79 -1.30 -2.05 -12.31
C CYS A 79 -2.07 -0.72 -12.19
N GLY A 80 -1.35 0.41 -12.17
CA GLY A 80 -1.93 1.75 -12.12
C GLY A 80 -2.51 2.23 -13.46
N CYS A 81 -1.96 1.75 -14.57
CA CYS A 81 -2.30 2.18 -15.94
C CYS A 81 -3.55 1.52 -16.53
N VAL A 82 -4.00 0.39 -15.98
CA VAL A 82 -5.15 -0.38 -16.52
C VAL A 82 -6.26 -0.53 -15.48
N SER A 83 -7.50 -0.75 -15.95
CA SER A 83 -8.64 -1.01 -15.08
C SER A 83 -8.83 -2.51 -14.84
N GLY A 84 -9.12 -2.90 -13.58
CA GLY A 84 -9.50 -4.28 -13.25
C GLY A 84 -10.91 -4.66 -13.73
N ARG A 85 -11.67 -3.72 -14.34
CA ARG A 85 -12.88 -4.05 -15.09
C ARG A 85 -12.56 -4.80 -16.37
N ASP A 86 -11.41 -4.47 -16.99
CA ASP A 86 -11.07 -4.88 -18.33
C ASP A 86 -10.05 -6.04 -18.35
N VAL A 87 -9.23 -6.16 -17.29
CA VAL A 87 -8.14 -7.14 -17.22
C VAL A 87 -8.00 -7.78 -15.84
N ASP A 88 -7.58 -9.03 -15.78
CA ASP A 88 -7.04 -9.64 -14.58
C ASP A 88 -5.59 -9.15 -14.38
N LYS A 89 -5.38 -8.35 -13.33
CA LYS A 89 -4.07 -7.75 -13.07
C LYS A 89 -3.07 -8.73 -12.45
N PHE A 90 -3.54 -9.74 -11.72
CA PHE A 90 -2.66 -10.78 -11.20
C PHE A 90 -2.04 -11.58 -12.35
N GLU A 91 -2.87 -12.03 -13.29
CA GLU A 91 -2.42 -12.74 -14.48
C GLU A 91 -1.54 -11.85 -15.36
N ARG A 92 -2.04 -10.65 -15.72
CA ARG A 92 -1.37 -9.75 -16.66
C ARG A 92 0.02 -9.32 -16.22
N PHE A 93 0.24 -9.10 -14.94
CA PHE A 93 1.52 -8.64 -14.38
C PHE A 93 2.28 -9.74 -13.65
N SER A 94 1.85 -10.99 -13.78
CA SER A 94 2.49 -12.15 -13.14
C SER A 94 2.74 -11.89 -11.64
N LEU A 95 1.68 -11.46 -10.93
CA LEU A 95 1.64 -11.33 -9.49
C LEU A 95 0.94 -12.56 -8.91
N THR A 96 1.39 -13.04 -7.75
CA THR A 96 0.89 -14.26 -7.12
C THR A 96 -0.02 -13.91 -5.93
N PRO A 97 -1.33 -14.20 -5.99
CA PRO A 97 -2.19 -14.01 -4.83
C PRO A 97 -1.91 -15.08 -3.78
N LEU A 98 -1.74 -14.67 -2.52
CA LEU A 98 -1.70 -15.55 -1.35
C LEU A 98 -2.93 -15.33 -0.48
N PRO A 99 -3.48 -16.36 0.18
CA PRO A 99 -4.60 -16.19 1.10
C PRO A 99 -4.18 -15.30 2.28
N ALA A 100 -5.05 -14.37 2.64
CA ALA A 100 -4.94 -13.58 3.86
C ALA A 100 -5.46 -14.38 5.06
N CYS A 101 -5.15 -13.96 6.29
CA CYS A 101 -5.55 -14.65 7.53
C CYS A 101 -6.90 -14.16 8.08
N HIS A 102 -7.22 -12.87 7.91
CA HIS A 102 -8.36 -12.23 8.57
C HIS A 102 -9.33 -11.55 7.60
N VAL A 103 -8.91 -11.27 6.36
CA VAL A 103 -9.74 -10.67 5.34
C VAL A 103 -9.77 -11.54 4.08
N LYS A 104 -10.75 -11.31 3.19
CA LYS A 104 -10.90 -12.09 1.96
C LYS A 104 -9.97 -11.66 0.81
N PRO A 105 -9.69 -10.35 0.61
CA PRO A 105 -8.74 -9.93 -0.40
C PRO A 105 -7.36 -10.55 -0.17
N PRO A 106 -6.67 -11.05 -1.22
CA PRO A 106 -5.39 -11.72 -1.07
C PRO A 106 -4.24 -10.77 -0.79
N LEU A 107 -3.19 -11.29 -0.15
CA LEU A 107 -1.85 -10.74 -0.15
C LEU A 107 -1.24 -10.85 -1.56
N ILE A 108 -0.19 -10.08 -1.84
CA ILE A 108 0.65 -10.26 -3.03
C ILE A 108 1.98 -10.86 -2.58
N LYS A 109 2.29 -12.07 -3.04
CA LYS A 109 3.49 -12.83 -2.63
C LYS A 109 4.79 -12.06 -2.83
N GLU A 110 4.90 -11.31 -3.93
CA GLU A 110 6.10 -10.57 -4.31
C GLU A 110 6.31 -9.29 -3.48
N CYS A 111 5.33 -8.91 -2.65
CA CYS A 111 5.44 -7.75 -1.75
C CYS A 111 5.86 -8.22 -0.36
N PRO A 112 7.06 -7.85 0.13
CA PRO A 112 7.59 -8.36 1.40
C PRO A 112 6.85 -7.85 2.64
N VAL A 113 5.98 -6.85 2.51
CA VAL A 113 5.12 -6.35 3.59
C VAL A 113 3.69 -6.25 3.11
N ASN A 114 2.78 -6.92 3.82
CA ASN A 114 1.35 -6.94 3.50
C ASN A 114 0.54 -6.63 4.77
N VAL A 115 -0.44 -5.73 4.67
CA VAL A 115 -1.22 -5.23 5.80
C VAL A 115 -2.70 -5.47 5.55
N GLU A 116 -3.30 -6.38 6.31
CA GLU A 116 -4.73 -6.68 6.23
C GLU A 116 -5.56 -5.62 6.96
N CYS A 117 -6.60 -5.11 6.31
CA CYS A 117 -7.40 -4.03 6.82
C CYS A 117 -8.91 -4.28 6.69
N VAL A 118 -9.65 -3.94 7.75
CA VAL A 118 -11.11 -3.86 7.76
C VAL A 118 -11.55 -2.41 7.71
N LEU A 119 -12.35 -2.04 6.72
CA LEU A 119 -12.83 -0.69 6.51
C LEU A 119 -13.76 -0.21 7.63
N LYS A 120 -13.42 0.86 8.32
CA LYS A 120 -14.24 1.49 9.38
C LYS A 120 -15.10 2.63 8.83
N SER A 121 -14.52 3.53 8.06
CA SER A 121 -15.26 4.68 7.53
C SER A 121 -14.72 5.13 6.18
N VAL A 122 -15.58 5.82 5.43
CA VAL A 122 -15.21 6.52 4.20
C VAL A 122 -15.73 7.94 4.29
N ARG A 123 -14.87 8.92 3.98
CA ARG A 123 -15.23 10.34 3.95
C ARG A 123 -14.85 10.96 2.61
N PRO A 124 -15.79 11.55 1.86
CA PRO A 124 -15.47 12.36 0.71
C PRO A 124 -14.69 13.61 1.14
N ILE A 125 -13.54 13.86 0.52
CA ILE A 125 -12.73 15.07 0.76
C ILE A 125 -12.21 15.58 -0.60
N GLY A 126 -12.83 16.63 -1.11
CA GLY A 126 -12.47 17.17 -2.41
C GLY A 126 -12.67 16.15 -3.52
N TYR A 127 -11.62 15.88 -4.29
CA TYR A 127 -11.63 14.94 -5.42
C TYR A 127 -11.53 13.46 -5.00
N HIS A 128 -11.16 13.16 -3.76
CA HIS A 128 -10.96 11.79 -3.28
C HIS A 128 -11.91 11.42 -2.15
N ASP A 129 -12.19 10.13 -2.05
CA ASP A 129 -12.74 9.53 -0.85
C ASP A 129 -11.62 9.00 0.04
N PHE A 130 -11.65 9.34 1.32
CA PHE A 130 -10.71 8.85 2.33
C PHE A 130 -11.28 7.60 3.00
N PHE A 131 -10.60 6.48 2.79
CA PHE A 131 -10.92 5.18 3.37
C PHE A 131 -10.08 4.98 4.62
N MET A 132 -10.74 4.81 5.76
CA MET A 132 -10.08 4.53 7.05
C MET A 132 -10.25 3.06 7.39
N GLY A 133 -9.15 2.29 7.31
CA GLY A 133 -9.12 0.88 7.66
C GLY A 133 -8.43 0.62 8.98
N GLU A 134 -8.99 -0.24 9.83
CA GLU A 134 -8.30 -0.80 10.99
C GLU A 134 -7.39 -1.93 10.53
N VAL A 135 -6.13 -1.91 10.96
CA VAL A 135 -5.16 -2.98 10.70
C VAL A 135 -5.49 -4.16 11.59
N VAL A 136 -5.73 -5.32 10.98
CA VAL A 136 -6.07 -6.57 11.69
C VAL A 136 -4.95 -7.59 11.65
N ALA A 137 -4.03 -7.50 10.67
CA ALA A 137 -2.80 -8.28 10.62
C ALA A 137 -1.72 -7.58 9.79
N VAL A 138 -0.46 -7.90 10.07
CA VAL A 138 0.70 -7.47 9.29
C VAL A 138 1.55 -8.70 9.03
N HIS A 139 1.90 -8.92 7.76
CA HIS A 139 2.80 -9.96 7.30
C HIS A 139 4.09 -9.31 6.81
N VAL A 140 5.22 -9.86 7.20
CA VAL A 140 6.54 -9.40 6.78
C VAL A 140 7.39 -10.62 6.44
N ASP A 141 8.01 -10.61 5.27
CA ASP A 141 8.90 -11.68 4.84
C ASP A 141 10.14 -11.75 5.75
N GLU A 142 10.55 -12.94 6.13
CA GLU A 142 11.71 -13.17 7.00
C GLU A 142 13.00 -12.63 6.40
N ASP A 143 13.13 -12.65 5.08
CA ASP A 143 14.33 -12.19 4.35
C ASP A 143 14.61 -10.69 4.53
N VAL A 144 13.60 -9.88 4.88
CA VAL A 144 13.77 -8.44 5.13
C VAL A 144 13.89 -8.11 6.61
N LEU A 145 13.89 -9.11 7.49
CA LEU A 145 14.02 -8.93 8.93
C LEU A 145 15.48 -9.10 9.42
N ASP A 146 15.80 -8.45 10.52
CA ASP A 146 16.98 -8.73 11.34
C ASP A 146 16.69 -9.81 12.39
N GLU A 147 17.74 -10.25 13.10
CA GLU A 147 17.65 -11.29 14.14
C GLU A 147 16.70 -10.94 15.31
N ARG A 148 16.28 -9.68 15.42
CA ARG A 148 15.38 -9.17 16.46
C ARG A 148 13.96 -8.93 15.93
N GLY A 149 13.69 -9.28 14.67
CA GLY A 149 12.41 -9.05 14.00
C GLY A 149 12.21 -7.61 13.53
N GLY A 150 13.26 -6.79 13.48
CA GLY A 150 13.23 -5.44 12.92
C GLY A 150 13.39 -5.47 11.40
N ILE A 151 12.60 -4.63 10.68
CA ILE A 151 12.74 -4.51 9.23
C ILE A 151 14.07 -3.83 8.89
N ILE A 152 14.85 -4.43 7.99
CA ILE A 152 16.07 -3.87 7.42
C ILE A 152 15.69 -3.07 6.16
N PRO A 153 15.74 -1.71 6.20
CA PRO A 153 15.26 -0.90 5.07
C PRO A 153 16.03 -1.14 3.77
N GLU A 154 17.31 -1.47 3.86
CA GLU A 154 18.17 -1.78 2.72
C GLU A 154 17.74 -3.08 2.00
N LYS A 155 17.28 -4.07 2.76
CA LYS A 155 16.73 -5.32 2.21
C LYS A 155 15.31 -5.13 1.69
N LEU A 156 14.49 -4.35 2.41
CA LEU A 156 13.13 -4.02 2.00
C LEU A 156 13.13 -3.25 0.67
N ASN A 157 14.14 -2.39 0.42
CA ASN A 157 14.26 -1.59 -0.82
C ASN A 157 12.92 -0.98 -1.27
N PRO A 158 12.23 -0.21 -0.41
CA PRO A 158 10.85 0.18 -0.65
C PRO A 158 10.71 1.11 -1.86
N LEU A 159 9.67 0.88 -2.65
CA LEU A 159 9.31 1.75 -3.77
C LEU A 159 8.60 2.99 -3.25
N ILE A 160 9.05 4.16 -3.67
CA ILE A 160 8.47 5.45 -3.32
C ILE A 160 8.08 6.25 -4.56
N PHE A 161 7.15 7.18 -4.39
CA PHE A 161 6.63 8.01 -5.47
C PHE A 161 6.90 9.49 -5.18
N VAL A 162 7.52 10.18 -6.15
CA VAL A 162 7.95 11.57 -6.04
C VAL A 162 7.61 12.32 -7.32
N LEU A 163 6.71 13.29 -7.26
CA LEU A 163 6.39 14.21 -8.38
C LEU A 163 6.00 13.52 -9.71
N GLY A 164 5.40 12.34 -9.66
CA GLY A 164 5.01 11.59 -10.85
C GLY A 164 6.04 10.53 -11.29
N GLU A 165 7.09 10.34 -10.51
CA GLU A 165 8.17 9.39 -10.79
C GLU A 165 8.34 8.38 -9.66
N TYR A 166 8.84 7.20 -9.99
CA TYR A 166 9.17 6.16 -9.03
C TYR A 166 10.64 6.25 -8.62
N TRP A 167 10.91 6.11 -7.32
CA TRP A 167 12.24 6.17 -6.73
C TRP A 167 12.41 5.05 -5.70
N ASN A 168 13.62 4.71 -5.38
CA ASN A 168 13.95 3.93 -4.19
C ASN A 168 14.49 4.83 -3.08
N VAL A 169 14.62 4.30 -1.85
CA VAL A 169 15.25 5.03 -0.75
C VAL A 169 16.77 5.10 -0.94
N GLY A 170 17.35 6.23 -0.55
CA GLY A 170 18.79 6.42 -0.58
C GLY A 170 19.49 5.84 0.66
N ARG A 171 20.68 6.36 0.96
CA ARG A 171 21.49 5.92 2.12
C ARG A 171 20.86 6.33 3.44
N ARG A 172 21.01 5.51 4.46
CA ARG A 172 20.67 5.83 5.83
C ARG A 172 21.47 7.04 6.33
N LEU A 173 20.79 8.03 6.90
CA LEU A 173 21.40 9.24 7.45
C LEU A 173 21.61 9.14 8.98
N GLY A 174 20.76 8.40 9.69
CA GLY A 174 20.81 8.23 11.14
C GLY A 174 19.57 7.51 11.64
N ARG A 175 19.55 7.21 12.93
CA ARG A 175 18.35 6.70 13.63
C ARG A 175 17.70 7.80 14.46
N HIS A 176 16.41 7.66 14.74
CA HIS A 176 15.73 8.59 15.64
C HIS A 176 16.50 8.76 16.97
N GLY A 177 16.73 10.00 17.38
CA GLY A 177 17.46 10.34 18.58
C GLY A 177 19.00 10.37 18.44
N PHE A 178 19.57 10.14 17.24
CA PHE A 178 21.03 10.16 17.02
C PHE A 178 21.70 11.50 17.37
N SER A 179 20.95 12.60 17.35
CA SER A 179 21.46 13.94 17.70
C SER A 179 21.54 14.21 19.21
N ARG A 180 20.92 13.37 20.06
CA ARG A 180 20.89 13.58 21.52
C ARG A 180 22.26 13.43 22.20
N GLY A 181 23.23 12.76 21.57
CA GLY A 181 24.56 12.53 22.10
C GLY A 181 25.64 13.53 21.65
N LYS A 182 25.26 14.54 20.84
CA LYS A 182 26.18 15.58 20.37
C LYS A 182 26.01 16.85 21.23
N ARG A 183 26.47 16.79 22.48
CA ARG A 183 26.79 17.97 23.30
C ARG A 183 28.29 18.00 23.56
#